data_09d2476cee54b3c87e033aa8e704501a
#
_entry.id   09d2476cee54b3c87e033aa8e704501a
#
_cell.length_a   1.000
_cell.length_b   1.000
_cell.length_c   1.000
_cell.angle_alpha   90.00
_cell.angle_beta   90.00
_cell.angle_gamma   90.00
#
_symmetry.space_group_name_H-M   'P 1'
#
loop_
_entity.id
_entity.type
_entity.pdbx_description
1 polymer ?
#
loop_
_entity_poly.entity_id
_entity_poly.type
_entity_poly.pdbx_seq_one_letter_code
_entity_poly.pdbx_strand_id
1 'polypeptide(L)'
;YLHNHATTAVLSEGDLVLCDCGAYNTMGYGGDMTRTFPAGKTFSPLQKDVYNIVLNAHESAIDALKPGTRFKDIHLLASKKLVEGLTDLGLMKGDADEAVAAGAHTLFFQCGLGHMMGLDIHDMENMGEQYVGYTPELKKSTEFGLKSLRLGKELQEDFVLTVEPCLYFNPFLIDERRAQKKYMDFVNYDEVEKFKSFGGIRVEEDFVITKDGSKLLGEPLAKTPEAIEKLRNN
;
A
#
# COMPACT_ATOMS: atom_id res chain seq x y z
N TYR A 1 -2.99 -10.10 -7.94
CA TYR A 1 -2.03 -9.60 -6.96
C TYR A 1 -2.60 -9.46 -5.54
N LEU A 2 -3.88 -9.15 -5.38
CA LEU A 2 -4.42 -8.73 -4.09
C LEU A 2 -4.93 -9.88 -3.25
N HIS A 3 -5.59 -10.85 -3.84
CA HIS A 3 -6.13 -12.03 -3.15
C HIS A 3 -5.82 -13.24 -4.00
N ASN A 4 -4.71 -13.88 -3.75
CA ASN A 4 -4.25 -15.01 -4.54
C ASN A 4 -4.31 -16.31 -3.71
N HIS A 5 -4.33 -17.43 -4.41
CA HIS A 5 -4.27 -18.75 -3.80
C HIS A 5 -2.89 -19.37 -4.04
N ALA A 6 -2.48 -20.25 -3.13
CA ALA A 6 -1.29 -21.04 -3.32
C ALA A 6 -1.34 -21.82 -4.64
N THR A 7 -0.25 -21.82 -5.36
CA THR A 7 -0.08 -22.52 -6.64
C THR A 7 1.05 -23.54 -6.53
N THR A 8 1.37 -24.20 -7.63
CA THR A 8 2.53 -25.10 -7.74
C THR A 8 3.83 -24.35 -8.07
N ALA A 9 3.82 -23.00 -8.06
CA ALA A 9 5.01 -22.21 -8.29
C ALA A 9 6.06 -22.49 -7.21
N VAL A 10 7.31 -22.63 -7.63
CA VAL A 10 8.45 -22.86 -6.76
C VAL A 10 9.21 -21.55 -6.63
N LEU A 11 9.50 -21.15 -5.39
CA LEU A 11 10.30 -19.95 -5.12
C LEU A 11 11.77 -20.20 -5.51
N SER A 12 12.36 -19.23 -6.15
CA SER A 12 13.76 -19.21 -6.55
C SER A 12 14.53 -18.13 -5.79
N GLU A 13 15.83 -18.30 -5.69
CA GLU A 13 16.68 -17.22 -5.16
C GLU A 13 16.55 -15.98 -6.03
N GLY A 14 16.35 -14.82 -5.40
CA GLY A 14 16.05 -13.56 -6.10
C GLY A 14 14.57 -13.20 -6.17
N ASP A 15 13.65 -14.13 -5.92
CA ASP A 15 12.23 -13.82 -5.83
C ASP A 15 11.91 -13.03 -4.55
N LEU A 16 10.86 -12.21 -4.62
CA LEU A 16 10.22 -11.60 -3.47
C LEU A 16 9.00 -12.42 -3.04
N VAL A 17 8.85 -12.61 -1.75
CA VAL A 17 7.67 -13.19 -1.13
C VAL A 17 6.88 -12.08 -0.47
N LEU A 18 5.71 -11.76 -0.99
CA LEU A 18 4.74 -10.92 -0.33
C LEU A 18 3.84 -11.84 0.49
N CYS A 19 3.97 -11.76 1.80
CA CYS A 19 3.18 -12.52 2.77
C CYS A 19 2.17 -11.58 3.42
N ASP A 20 0.93 -11.73 3.01
CA ASP A 20 -0.24 -11.06 3.56
C ASP A 20 -1.01 -12.10 4.37
N CYS A 21 -1.13 -11.87 5.67
CA CYS A 21 -1.71 -12.83 6.58
C CYS A 21 -2.42 -12.14 7.76
N GLY A 22 -3.49 -12.75 8.19
CA GLY A 22 -4.26 -12.30 9.33
C GLY A 22 -4.71 -13.45 10.21
N ALA A 23 -5.23 -13.11 11.38
CA ALA A 23 -5.80 -14.06 12.30
C ALA A 23 -6.91 -13.40 13.14
N TYR A 24 -7.79 -14.22 13.68
CA TYR A 24 -8.78 -13.78 14.65
C TYR A 24 -8.37 -14.17 16.06
N ASN A 25 -8.56 -13.25 17.00
CA ASN A 25 -8.39 -13.58 18.41
C ASN A 25 -9.60 -14.37 18.96
N THR A 26 -9.54 -14.78 20.23
CA THR A 26 -10.62 -15.57 20.87
C THR A 26 -11.95 -14.84 21.01
N MET A 27 -11.97 -13.52 20.86
CA MET A 27 -13.18 -12.69 20.86
C MET A 27 -13.72 -12.42 19.45
N GLY A 28 -13.04 -12.93 18.41
CA GLY A 28 -13.44 -12.76 17.02
C GLY A 28 -12.93 -11.49 16.34
N TYR A 29 -12.07 -10.70 16.98
CA TYR A 29 -11.47 -9.53 16.32
C TYR A 29 -10.34 -9.96 15.41
N GLY A 30 -10.35 -9.40 14.18
CA GLY A 30 -9.33 -9.61 13.17
C GLY A 30 -8.04 -8.84 13.43
N GLY A 31 -6.96 -9.31 12.85
CA GLY A 31 -5.70 -8.63 12.67
C GLY A 31 -5.20 -8.89 11.25
N ASP A 32 -4.59 -7.90 10.63
CA ASP A 32 -4.11 -7.93 9.24
C ASP A 32 -2.68 -7.41 9.14
N MET A 33 -1.85 -8.08 8.36
CA MET A 33 -0.47 -7.67 8.26
C MET A 33 0.19 -8.18 6.98
N THR A 34 0.94 -7.31 6.33
CA THR A 34 1.80 -7.71 5.22
C THR A 34 3.26 -7.43 5.50
N ARG A 35 4.12 -8.40 5.16
CA ARG A 35 5.55 -8.20 4.98
C ARG A 35 5.97 -8.74 3.62
N THR A 36 6.86 -8.00 2.96
CA THR A 36 7.55 -8.47 1.77
C THR A 36 9.01 -8.73 2.11
N PHE A 37 9.52 -9.90 1.76
CA PHE A 37 10.90 -10.32 2.05
C PHE A 37 11.48 -11.15 0.90
N PRO A 38 12.81 -11.24 0.76
CA PRO A 38 13.43 -12.07 -0.28
C PRO A 38 13.23 -13.56 0.02
N ALA A 39 13.00 -14.36 -1.00
CA ALA A 39 13.02 -15.83 -0.89
C ALA A 39 14.38 -16.34 -0.43
N GLY A 40 15.46 -15.68 -0.87
CA GLY A 40 16.82 -15.84 -0.36
C GLY A 40 17.03 -15.15 0.99
N LYS A 41 18.30 -14.85 1.29
CA LYS A 41 18.71 -14.22 2.56
C LYS A 41 18.75 -12.71 2.52
N THR A 42 18.96 -12.13 1.35
CA THR A 42 19.15 -10.68 1.16
C THR A 42 18.32 -10.17 -0.01
N PHE A 43 17.91 -8.92 0.09
CA PHE A 43 17.33 -8.20 -1.03
C PHE A 43 18.42 -7.83 -2.05
N SER A 44 18.07 -7.77 -3.34
CA SER A 44 18.93 -7.09 -4.32
C SER A 44 18.94 -5.57 -4.06
N PRO A 45 19.91 -4.81 -4.57
CA PRO A 45 19.92 -3.36 -4.45
C PRO A 45 18.62 -2.72 -4.95
N LEU A 46 18.13 -3.14 -6.13
CA LEU A 46 16.88 -2.64 -6.70
C LEU A 46 15.66 -2.96 -5.83
N GLN A 47 15.61 -4.15 -5.23
CA GLN A 47 14.52 -4.51 -4.32
C GLN A 47 14.55 -3.65 -3.05
N LYS A 48 15.74 -3.30 -2.53
CA LYS A 48 15.87 -2.37 -1.39
C LYS A 48 15.39 -0.97 -1.75
N ASP A 49 15.74 -0.47 -2.92
CA ASP A 49 15.33 0.85 -3.37
C ASP A 49 13.80 0.95 -3.46
N VAL A 50 13.13 0.00 -4.11
CA VAL A 50 11.66 -0.04 -4.20
C VAL A 50 11.03 -0.27 -2.82
N TYR A 51 11.62 -1.12 -1.99
CA TYR A 51 11.13 -1.37 -0.62
C TYR A 51 11.17 -0.10 0.23
N ASN A 52 12.26 0.65 0.17
CA ASN A 52 12.43 1.89 0.93
C ASN A 52 11.44 2.98 0.49
N ILE A 53 11.04 3.01 -0.79
CA ILE A 53 9.96 3.90 -1.26
C ILE A 53 8.64 3.56 -0.57
N VAL A 54 8.27 2.27 -0.54
CA VAL A 54 7.04 1.81 0.12
C VAL A 54 7.10 2.07 1.62
N LEU A 55 8.24 1.79 2.26
CA LEU A 55 8.44 2.02 3.70
C LEU A 55 8.32 3.51 4.05
N ASN A 56 8.91 4.40 3.25
CA ASN A 56 8.78 5.86 3.46
C ASN A 56 7.32 6.33 3.33
N ALA A 57 6.57 5.81 2.36
CA ALA A 57 5.15 6.11 2.22
C ALA A 57 4.34 5.59 3.43
N HIS A 58 4.66 4.39 3.92
CA HIS A 58 4.05 3.79 5.10
C HIS A 58 4.30 4.65 6.36
N GLU A 59 5.55 5.02 6.62
CA GLU A 59 5.91 5.85 7.79
C GLU A 59 5.29 7.25 7.70
N SER A 60 5.30 7.88 6.52
CA SER A 60 4.64 9.17 6.31
C SER A 60 3.13 9.10 6.54
N ALA A 61 2.48 8.00 6.18
CA ALA A 61 1.06 7.80 6.44
C ALA A 61 0.78 7.62 7.95
N ILE A 62 1.61 6.84 8.66
CA ILE A 62 1.49 6.63 10.11
C ILE A 62 1.62 7.96 10.86
N ASP A 63 2.61 8.78 10.51
CA ASP A 63 2.83 10.08 11.13
C ASP A 63 1.64 11.04 10.96
N ALA A 64 0.83 10.84 9.93
CA ALA A 64 -0.37 11.62 9.67
C ALA A 64 -1.64 11.09 10.37
N LEU A 65 -1.59 9.89 11.00
CA LEU A 65 -2.73 9.29 11.68
C LEU A 65 -3.06 10.04 12.98
N LYS A 66 -4.15 10.78 12.96
CA LYS A 66 -4.70 11.45 14.16
C LYS A 66 -6.17 11.78 13.98
N PRO A 67 -6.93 11.96 15.06
CA PRO A 67 -8.33 12.41 14.97
C PRO A 67 -8.49 13.69 14.15
N GLY A 68 -9.56 13.78 13.37
CA GLY A 68 -9.89 14.92 12.52
C GLY A 68 -9.18 14.95 11.16
N THR A 69 -8.19 14.08 10.93
CA THR A 69 -7.57 13.94 9.61
C THR A 69 -8.41 13.01 8.75
N ARG A 70 -8.75 13.40 7.53
CA ARG A 70 -9.44 12.49 6.59
C ARG A 70 -8.47 11.44 6.07
N PHE A 71 -8.85 10.18 6.17
CA PHE A 71 -7.99 9.08 5.69
C PHE A 71 -7.74 9.14 4.17
N LYS A 72 -8.68 9.71 3.40
CA LYS A 72 -8.44 10.01 1.98
C LYS A 72 -7.24 10.94 1.76
N ASP A 73 -7.04 11.94 2.62
CA ASP A 73 -5.93 12.88 2.49
C ASP A 73 -4.60 12.18 2.84
N ILE A 74 -4.62 11.24 3.80
CA ILE A 74 -3.47 10.38 4.12
C ILE A 74 -3.15 9.44 2.95
N HIS A 75 -4.17 8.87 2.28
CA HIS A 75 -3.96 8.08 1.07
C HIS A 75 -3.28 8.90 -0.05
N LEU A 76 -3.70 10.14 -0.24
CA LEU A 76 -3.09 11.03 -1.24
C LEU A 76 -1.66 11.43 -0.85
N LEU A 77 -1.39 11.62 0.46
CA LEU A 77 -0.03 11.83 0.97
C LEU A 77 0.87 10.62 0.67
N ALA A 78 0.42 9.42 0.99
CA ALA A 78 1.16 8.19 0.68
C ALA A 78 1.39 8.04 -0.83
N SER A 79 0.37 8.31 -1.66
CA SER A 79 0.48 8.31 -3.12
C SER A 79 1.56 9.28 -3.61
N LYS A 80 1.61 10.48 -3.03
CA LYS A 80 2.66 11.47 -3.33
C LYS A 80 4.05 10.95 -2.97
N LYS A 81 4.22 10.35 -1.78
CA LYS A 81 5.50 9.77 -1.35
C LYS A 81 5.97 8.64 -2.27
N LEU A 82 5.06 7.80 -2.75
CA LEU A 82 5.36 6.78 -3.74
C LEU A 82 5.81 7.41 -5.07
N VAL A 83 5.13 8.46 -5.54
CA VAL A 83 5.50 9.17 -6.79
C VAL A 83 6.87 9.84 -6.66
N GLU A 84 7.15 10.52 -5.55
CA GLU A 84 8.46 11.14 -5.27
C GLU A 84 9.58 10.08 -5.37
N GLY A 85 9.45 8.95 -4.68
CA GLY A 85 10.44 7.87 -4.74
C GLY A 85 10.56 7.21 -6.12
N LEU A 86 9.45 7.02 -6.85
CA LEU A 86 9.49 6.50 -8.23
C LEU A 86 10.13 7.52 -9.20
N THR A 87 10.04 8.81 -8.92
CA THR A 87 10.71 9.86 -9.68
C THR A 87 12.23 9.80 -9.45
N ASP A 88 12.66 9.61 -8.21
CA ASP A 88 14.08 9.43 -7.87
C ASP A 88 14.69 8.18 -8.56
N LEU A 89 13.89 7.12 -8.74
CA LEU A 89 14.28 5.94 -9.52
C LEU A 89 14.18 6.14 -11.05
N GLY A 90 13.72 7.29 -11.53
CA GLY A 90 13.56 7.58 -12.95
C GLY A 90 12.36 6.90 -13.63
N LEU A 91 11.46 6.25 -12.85
CA LEU A 91 10.25 5.59 -13.36
C LEU A 91 9.10 6.57 -13.57
N MET A 92 9.08 7.64 -12.79
CA MET A 92 8.16 8.76 -12.96
C MET A 92 8.92 10.07 -13.18
N LYS A 93 8.23 11.12 -13.54
CA LYS A 93 8.78 12.45 -13.85
C LYS A 93 7.71 13.53 -13.60
N GLY A 94 8.15 14.79 -13.60
CA GLY A 94 7.27 15.94 -13.40
C GLY A 94 6.97 16.19 -11.92
N ASP A 95 5.96 17.01 -11.66
CA ASP A 95 5.54 17.36 -10.31
C ASP A 95 4.71 16.23 -9.69
N ALA A 96 5.00 15.90 -8.43
CA ALA A 96 4.34 14.78 -7.74
C ALA A 96 2.88 15.06 -7.42
N ASP A 97 2.52 16.29 -7.06
CA ASP A 97 1.13 16.65 -6.77
C ASP A 97 0.28 16.63 -8.05
N GLU A 98 0.83 17.12 -9.17
CA GLU A 98 0.16 17.05 -10.48
C GLU A 98 0.00 15.59 -10.95
N ALA A 99 1.02 14.75 -10.76
CA ALA A 99 0.96 13.33 -11.10
C ALA A 99 -0.12 12.59 -10.28
N VAL A 100 -0.22 12.89 -8.97
CA VAL A 100 -1.28 12.34 -8.10
C VAL A 100 -2.64 12.85 -8.52
N ALA A 101 -2.79 14.15 -8.79
CA ALA A 101 -4.06 14.73 -9.25
C ALA A 101 -4.53 14.15 -10.59
N ALA A 102 -3.59 13.86 -11.51
CA ALA A 102 -3.87 13.18 -12.77
C ALA A 102 -4.15 11.67 -12.62
N GLY A 103 -3.95 11.10 -11.44
CA GLY A 103 -4.11 9.67 -11.18
C GLY A 103 -2.96 8.80 -11.71
N ALA A 104 -1.80 9.37 -12.07
CA ALA A 104 -0.68 8.62 -12.64
C ALA A 104 -0.08 7.60 -11.68
N HIS A 105 -0.11 7.88 -10.37
CA HIS A 105 0.31 6.96 -9.31
C HIS A 105 -0.45 5.61 -9.36
N THR A 106 -1.67 5.60 -9.89
CA THR A 106 -2.49 4.39 -9.95
C THR A 106 -1.97 3.32 -10.92
N LEU A 107 -0.95 3.65 -11.73
CA LEU A 107 -0.23 2.64 -12.49
C LEU A 107 0.52 1.65 -11.58
N PHE A 108 0.96 2.10 -10.40
CA PHE A 108 1.77 1.34 -9.46
C PHE A 108 1.06 1.09 -8.12
N PHE A 109 0.17 2.00 -7.71
CA PHE A 109 -0.62 1.92 -6.48
C PHE A 109 -2.12 1.90 -6.83
N GLN A 110 -2.65 0.70 -7.11
CA GLN A 110 -4.02 0.48 -7.57
C GLN A 110 -5.02 0.29 -6.43
N CYS A 111 -4.54 0.15 -5.20
CA CYS A 111 -5.31 -0.20 -4.00
C CYS A 111 -5.64 1.03 -3.15
N GLY A 112 -6.48 0.83 -2.14
CA GLY A 112 -6.59 1.75 -1.02
C GLY A 112 -5.37 1.68 -0.11
N LEU A 113 -5.11 2.75 0.64
CA LEU A 113 -4.06 2.78 1.66
C LEU A 113 -4.41 1.90 2.88
N GLY A 114 -5.67 1.57 3.07
CA GLY A 114 -6.13 0.78 4.20
C GLY A 114 -7.65 0.83 4.35
N HIS A 115 -8.12 0.16 5.39
CA HIS A 115 -9.54 -0.03 5.70
C HIS A 115 -9.76 -0.09 7.21
N MET A 116 -11.01 0.06 7.63
CA MET A 116 -11.41 -0.25 9.01
C MET A 116 -11.28 -1.75 9.25
N MET A 117 -10.93 -2.11 10.47
CA MET A 117 -10.79 -3.49 10.92
C MET A 117 -11.50 -3.68 12.26
N GLY A 118 -12.12 -4.83 12.46
CA GLY A 118 -12.89 -5.13 13.66
C GLY A 118 -13.25 -6.61 13.77
N LEU A 119 -14.54 -6.94 13.78
CA LEU A 119 -15.01 -8.33 13.73
C LEU A 119 -14.81 -8.97 12.35
N ASP A 120 -14.74 -8.15 11.33
CA ASP A 120 -14.31 -8.56 9.98
C ASP A 120 -12.97 -7.87 9.67
N ILE A 121 -12.14 -8.50 8.82
CA ILE A 121 -10.87 -7.90 8.33
C ILE A 121 -11.19 -6.59 7.59
N HIS A 122 -12.12 -6.63 6.62
CA HIS A 122 -12.74 -5.42 6.06
C HIS A 122 -14.02 -5.13 6.84
N ASP A 123 -13.89 -4.38 7.93
CA ASP A 123 -14.98 -4.26 8.91
C ASP A 123 -16.24 -3.63 8.31
N MET A 124 -17.37 -4.32 8.49
CA MET A 124 -18.70 -3.94 8.02
C MET A 124 -18.82 -3.67 6.50
N GLU A 125 -17.89 -4.15 5.67
CA GLU A 125 -17.90 -3.90 4.21
C GLU A 125 -19.22 -4.36 3.55
N ASN A 126 -19.83 -5.43 4.05
CA ASN A 126 -21.13 -5.94 3.61
C ASN A 126 -22.30 -4.96 3.82
N MET A 127 -22.14 -3.97 4.69
CA MET A 127 -23.10 -2.88 4.88
C MET A 127 -22.99 -1.79 3.80
N GLY A 128 -21.93 -1.85 3.00
CA GLY A 128 -21.62 -0.93 1.92
C GLY A 128 -20.58 0.13 2.30
N GLU A 129 -19.46 0.15 1.57
CA GLU A 129 -18.30 1.01 1.85
C GLU A 129 -18.65 2.51 1.92
N GLN A 130 -19.63 2.98 1.14
CA GLN A 130 -20.09 4.39 1.20
C GLN A 130 -20.65 4.74 2.58
N TYR A 131 -21.25 3.78 3.28
CA TYR A 131 -21.85 4.01 4.59
C TYR A 131 -20.85 3.83 5.73
N VAL A 132 -19.93 2.92 5.58
CA VAL A 132 -18.93 2.58 6.61
C VAL A 132 -17.73 3.52 6.55
N GLY A 133 -17.15 3.70 5.39
CA GLY A 133 -15.88 4.41 5.19
C GLY A 133 -16.01 5.87 4.75
N TYR A 134 -17.21 6.37 4.50
CA TYR A 134 -17.46 7.69 3.95
C TYR A 134 -18.60 8.41 4.69
N THR A 135 -19.02 9.59 4.21
CA THR A 135 -20.13 10.36 4.77
C THR A 135 -21.13 10.76 3.68
N PRO A 136 -22.29 11.29 4.03
CA PRO A 136 -23.22 11.85 3.02
C PRO A 136 -22.58 12.93 2.13
N GLU A 137 -21.64 13.70 2.68
CA GLU A 137 -20.94 14.81 2.00
C GLU A 137 -19.67 14.33 1.25
N LEU A 138 -18.95 13.35 1.82
CA LEU A 138 -17.76 12.76 1.21
C LEU A 138 -18.13 11.48 0.47
N LYS A 139 -18.31 11.56 -0.84
CA LYS A 139 -18.62 10.38 -1.65
C LYS A 139 -17.40 9.58 -2.00
N LYS A 140 -17.58 8.25 -2.01
CA LYS A 140 -16.59 7.31 -2.54
C LYS A 140 -16.35 7.60 -4.03
N SER A 141 -15.09 7.63 -4.44
CA SER A 141 -14.71 7.84 -5.84
C SER A 141 -15.07 6.64 -6.72
N THR A 142 -15.35 6.91 -7.99
CA THR A 142 -15.50 5.90 -9.04
C THR A 142 -14.24 5.77 -9.92
N GLU A 143 -13.25 6.64 -9.70
CA GLU A 143 -12.02 6.67 -10.48
C GLU A 143 -11.13 5.48 -10.16
N PHE A 144 -10.43 4.99 -11.17
CA PHE A 144 -9.49 3.89 -11.00
C PHE A 144 -8.43 4.24 -9.93
N GLY A 145 -8.11 3.27 -9.07
CA GLY A 145 -7.28 3.46 -7.89
C GLY A 145 -8.12 3.96 -6.70
N LEU A 146 -8.61 5.19 -6.74
CA LEU A 146 -9.41 5.78 -5.66
C LEU A 146 -10.71 5.02 -5.36
N LYS A 147 -11.31 4.35 -6.35
CA LYS A 147 -12.49 3.49 -6.12
C LYS A 147 -12.19 2.30 -5.19
N SER A 148 -10.93 1.95 -5.03
CA SER A 148 -10.48 0.86 -4.15
C SER A 148 -10.20 1.32 -2.71
N LEU A 149 -10.24 2.63 -2.45
CA LEU A 149 -10.08 3.17 -1.09
C LEU A 149 -11.38 2.93 -0.30
N ARG A 150 -11.33 2.02 0.68
CA ARG A 150 -12.48 1.63 1.51
C ARG A 150 -12.80 2.64 2.60
N LEU A 151 -11.79 3.31 3.14
CA LEU A 151 -11.89 4.33 4.19
C LEU A 151 -11.47 5.68 3.62
N GLY A 152 -12.34 6.69 3.73
CA GLY A 152 -12.04 8.05 3.26
C GLY A 152 -12.42 9.14 4.26
N LYS A 153 -13.28 8.84 5.25
CA LYS A 153 -13.80 9.80 6.24
C LYS A 153 -12.74 10.25 7.24
N GLU A 154 -13.09 11.24 8.05
CA GLU A 154 -12.25 11.69 9.17
C GLU A 154 -12.05 10.59 10.20
N LEU A 155 -10.81 10.45 10.64
CA LEU A 155 -10.43 9.54 11.72
C LEU A 155 -10.96 10.06 13.06
N GLN A 156 -11.42 9.13 13.88
CA GLN A 156 -11.91 9.39 15.22
C GLN A 156 -11.14 8.52 16.22
N GLU A 157 -11.06 8.96 17.46
CA GLU A 157 -10.52 8.14 18.56
C GLU A 157 -11.21 6.77 18.56
N ASP A 158 -10.46 5.73 18.89
CA ASP A 158 -10.84 4.32 18.91
C ASP A 158 -11.10 3.65 17.54
N PHE A 159 -10.93 4.36 16.42
CA PHE A 159 -10.92 3.68 15.13
C PHE A 159 -9.72 2.75 15.02
N VAL A 160 -9.98 1.52 14.59
CA VAL A 160 -8.95 0.53 14.23
C VAL A 160 -8.91 0.40 12.72
N LEU A 161 -7.70 0.46 12.15
CA LEU A 161 -7.50 0.49 10.70
C LEU A 161 -6.13 -0.05 10.30
N THR A 162 -6.01 -0.45 9.04
CA THR A 162 -4.74 -0.83 8.42
C THR A 162 -4.06 0.36 7.75
N VAL A 163 -2.72 0.30 7.61
CA VAL A 163 -1.93 1.16 6.73
C VAL A 163 -1.06 0.26 5.86
N GLU A 164 -1.36 0.19 4.55
CA GLU A 164 -0.85 -0.84 3.64
C GLU A 164 -0.41 -0.29 2.26
N PRO A 165 0.44 0.75 2.18
CA PRO A 165 0.90 1.23 0.89
C PRO A 165 1.69 0.14 0.15
N CYS A 166 1.59 0.19 -1.18
CA CYS A 166 2.23 -0.80 -2.03
C CYS A 166 2.72 -0.20 -3.34
N LEU A 167 3.63 -0.91 -4.00
CA LEU A 167 4.00 -0.71 -5.40
C LEU A 167 3.88 -2.04 -6.13
N TYR A 168 3.02 -2.10 -7.15
CA TYR A 168 2.83 -3.27 -8.00
C TYR A 168 3.14 -2.93 -9.46
N PHE A 169 4.06 -3.67 -10.05
CA PHE A 169 4.45 -3.54 -11.44
C PHE A 169 3.67 -4.56 -12.29
N ASN A 170 2.40 -4.24 -12.57
CA ASN A 170 1.52 -5.12 -13.33
C ASN A 170 1.79 -4.99 -14.84
N PRO A 171 2.35 -6.01 -15.52
CA PRO A 171 2.72 -5.92 -16.94
C PRO A 171 1.54 -5.58 -17.85
N PHE A 172 0.38 -6.17 -17.59
CA PHE A 172 -0.81 -5.93 -18.41
C PHE A 172 -1.31 -4.49 -18.29
N LEU A 173 -1.32 -3.94 -17.06
CA LEU A 173 -1.73 -2.56 -16.84
C LEU A 173 -0.72 -1.57 -17.45
N ILE A 174 0.57 -1.86 -17.34
CA ILE A 174 1.65 -1.05 -17.95
C ILE A 174 1.45 -1.00 -19.48
N ASP A 175 1.26 -2.15 -20.13
CA ASP A 175 1.04 -2.23 -21.56
C ASP A 175 -0.23 -1.52 -22.00
N GLU A 176 -1.32 -1.72 -21.27
CA GLU A 176 -2.60 -1.07 -21.54
C GLU A 176 -2.47 0.46 -21.48
N ARG A 177 -1.89 1.00 -20.39
CA ARG A 177 -1.75 2.45 -20.22
C ARG A 177 -0.79 3.06 -21.22
N ARG A 178 0.30 2.35 -21.58
CA ARG A 178 1.22 2.76 -22.63
C ARG A 178 0.51 2.81 -24.00
N ALA A 179 -0.25 1.80 -24.36
CA ALA A 179 -1.00 1.74 -25.60
C ALA A 179 -2.06 2.86 -25.70
N GLN A 180 -2.70 3.19 -24.58
CA GLN A 180 -3.64 4.30 -24.45
C GLN A 180 -2.96 5.68 -24.40
N LYS A 181 -1.63 5.75 -24.41
CA LYS A 181 -0.84 6.97 -24.21
C LYS A 181 -1.24 7.74 -22.94
N LYS A 182 -1.63 7.01 -21.90
CA LYS A 182 -2.07 7.60 -20.63
C LYS A 182 -0.87 7.93 -19.75
N TYR A 183 -0.94 9.07 -19.05
CA TYR A 183 0.12 9.52 -18.12
C TYR A 183 1.50 9.75 -18.74
N MET A 184 1.59 10.05 -20.03
CA MET A 184 2.87 10.23 -20.74
C MET A 184 3.73 11.37 -20.18
N ASP A 185 3.09 12.37 -19.57
CA ASP A 185 3.78 13.51 -18.95
C ASP A 185 4.43 13.13 -17.61
N PHE A 186 3.95 12.06 -16.96
CA PHE A 186 4.35 11.65 -15.61
C PHE A 186 5.06 10.30 -15.56
N VAL A 187 4.91 9.43 -16.55
CA VAL A 187 5.46 8.07 -16.54
C VAL A 187 6.54 7.93 -17.61
N ASN A 188 7.68 7.39 -17.20
CA ASN A 188 8.77 7.00 -18.09
C ASN A 188 8.60 5.53 -18.51
N TYR A 189 7.72 5.26 -19.49
CA TYR A 189 7.37 3.90 -19.89
C TYR A 189 8.56 3.05 -20.36
N ASP A 190 9.61 3.66 -20.89
CA ASP A 190 10.80 2.91 -21.34
C ASP A 190 11.61 2.37 -20.15
N GLU A 191 11.65 3.11 -19.04
CA GLU A 191 12.25 2.62 -17.81
C GLU A 191 11.31 1.64 -17.08
N VAL A 192 10.00 1.93 -17.03
CA VAL A 192 8.99 1.05 -16.40
C VAL A 192 8.94 -0.32 -17.08
N GLU A 193 9.22 -0.41 -18.40
CA GLU A 193 9.29 -1.68 -19.12
C GLU A 193 10.25 -2.69 -18.47
N LYS A 194 11.36 -2.20 -17.91
CA LYS A 194 12.37 -3.02 -17.24
C LYS A 194 11.88 -3.64 -15.91
N PHE A 195 10.79 -3.11 -15.35
CA PHE A 195 10.21 -3.54 -14.08
C PHE A 195 9.03 -4.51 -14.21
N LYS A 196 8.63 -4.89 -15.42
CA LYS A 196 7.49 -5.80 -15.64
C LYS A 196 7.61 -7.16 -14.94
N SER A 197 8.82 -7.63 -14.69
CA SER A 197 9.09 -8.87 -13.97
C SER A 197 9.39 -8.67 -12.48
N PHE A 198 9.33 -7.44 -11.97
CA PHE A 198 9.67 -7.13 -10.58
C PHE A 198 8.66 -7.72 -9.59
N GLY A 199 7.38 -7.76 -9.94
CA GLY A 199 6.30 -8.14 -9.04
C GLY A 199 5.78 -6.97 -8.23
N GLY A 200 5.85 -7.05 -6.89
CA GLY A 200 5.35 -5.97 -6.03
C GLY A 200 5.83 -6.07 -4.59
N ILE A 201 5.69 -4.96 -3.88
CA ILE A 201 6.02 -4.81 -2.46
C ILE A 201 4.85 -4.14 -1.76
N ARG A 202 4.46 -4.69 -0.61
CA ARG A 202 3.56 -4.07 0.37
C ARG A 202 4.15 -4.21 1.77
N VAL A 203 3.96 -3.19 2.58
CA VAL A 203 4.22 -3.20 4.03
C VAL A 203 2.93 -2.73 4.70
N GLU A 204 2.44 -3.49 5.67
CA GLU A 204 1.17 -3.25 6.33
C GLU A 204 1.27 -3.51 7.81
N GLU A 205 0.61 -2.66 8.58
CA GLU A 205 0.45 -2.77 10.03
C GLU A 205 -0.92 -2.21 10.46
N ASP A 206 -1.40 -2.68 11.61
CA ASP A 206 -2.67 -2.30 12.22
C ASP A 206 -2.48 -1.19 13.25
N PHE A 207 -3.34 -0.20 13.23
CA PHE A 207 -3.29 0.93 14.16
C PHE A 207 -4.65 1.19 14.82
N VAL A 208 -4.62 1.57 16.10
CA VAL A 208 -5.74 2.23 16.75
C VAL A 208 -5.47 3.74 16.82
N ILE A 209 -6.48 4.53 16.47
CA ILE A 209 -6.43 5.99 16.60
C ILE A 209 -6.61 6.34 18.08
N THR A 210 -5.67 7.09 18.62
CA THR A 210 -5.70 7.59 20.00
C THR A 210 -6.16 9.04 20.05
N LYS A 211 -6.31 9.59 21.24
CA LYS A 211 -6.71 10.99 21.41
C LYS A 211 -5.85 12.00 20.65
N ASP A 212 -4.54 11.75 20.53
CA ASP A 212 -3.56 12.70 20.00
C ASP A 212 -2.79 12.17 18.77
N GLY A 213 -3.05 10.93 18.32
CA GLY A 213 -2.32 10.29 17.22
C GLY A 213 -2.78 8.88 16.94
N SER A 214 -1.83 7.94 16.85
CA SER A 214 -2.11 6.53 16.65
C SER A 214 -1.17 5.64 17.46
N LYS A 215 -1.56 4.39 17.65
CA LYS A 215 -0.75 3.37 18.31
C LYS A 215 -0.78 2.09 17.49
N LEU A 216 0.40 1.53 17.24
CA LEU A 216 0.54 0.21 16.63
C LEU A 216 -0.15 -0.84 17.50
N LEU A 217 -0.91 -1.73 16.88
CA LEU A 217 -1.48 -2.91 17.52
C LEU A 217 -0.53 -4.10 17.34
N GLY A 218 -0.42 -4.89 18.39
CA GLY A 218 0.50 -6.03 18.44
C GLY A 218 1.97 -5.67 18.71
N GLU A 219 2.82 -6.69 18.67
CA GLU A 219 4.26 -6.53 18.86
C GLU A 219 4.92 -6.06 17.56
N PRO A 220 5.84 -5.07 17.62
CA PRO A 220 6.54 -4.59 16.42
C PRO A 220 7.32 -5.72 15.74
N LEU A 221 7.10 -5.91 14.45
CA LEU A 221 7.86 -6.83 13.61
C LEU A 221 8.87 -6.09 12.76
N ALA A 222 9.98 -6.77 12.42
CA ALA A 222 10.97 -6.24 11.52
C ALA A 222 10.32 -5.74 10.22
N LYS A 223 10.57 -4.48 9.86
CA LYS A 223 10.01 -3.84 8.67
C LYS A 223 11.04 -3.10 7.81
N THR A 224 12.25 -2.89 8.30
CA THR A 224 13.32 -2.36 7.43
C THR A 224 14.03 -3.50 6.70
N PRO A 225 14.58 -3.25 5.48
CA PRO A 225 15.34 -4.28 4.77
C PRO A 225 16.43 -4.92 5.62
N GLU A 226 17.18 -4.13 6.38
CA GLU A 226 18.28 -4.60 7.23
C GLU A 226 17.78 -5.49 8.38
N ALA A 227 16.66 -5.12 9.01
CA ALA A 227 16.07 -5.92 10.08
C ALA A 227 15.51 -7.25 9.56
N ILE A 228 14.91 -7.24 8.36
CA ILE A 228 14.42 -8.45 7.69
C ILE A 228 15.57 -9.35 7.31
N GLU A 229 16.63 -8.82 6.68
CA GLU A 229 17.84 -9.60 6.33
C GLU A 229 18.49 -10.21 7.55
N LYS A 230 18.54 -9.47 8.67
CA LYS A 230 19.07 -10.00 9.93
C LYS A 230 18.27 -11.21 10.42
N LEU A 231 16.94 -11.19 10.34
CA LEU A 231 16.09 -12.34 10.69
C LEU A 231 16.29 -13.52 9.74
N ARG A 232 16.49 -13.26 8.44
CA ARG A 232 16.69 -14.29 7.41
C ARG A 232 18.08 -14.97 7.50
N ASN A 233 19.04 -14.36 8.19
CA ASN A 233 20.41 -14.87 8.36
C ASN A 233 20.64 -15.57 9.70
N ASN A 234 19.65 -15.55 10.61
CA ASN A 234 19.68 -16.34 11.85
C ASN A 234 19.04 -17.71 11.62
#